data_6925aa733066ae7adc915234968751ba
#
_entry.id   6925aa733066ae7adc915234968751ba
#
_cell.length_a   1.000
_cell.length_b   1.000
_cell.length_c   1.000
_cell.angle_alpha   90.00
_cell.angle_beta   90.00
_cell.angle_gamma   90.00
#
_symmetry.space_group_name_H-M   'P 1'
#
loop_
_entity.id
_entity.type
_entity.pdbx_description
1 polymer ?
#
loop_
_entity_poly.entity_id
_entity_poly.type
_entity_poly.pdbx_seq_one_letter_code
_entity_poly.pdbx_strand_id
1 'polypeptide(L)'
;MTKYTAVLFDLDGTLVDTAPDLGFALNTLLQQEGYSPIPHQLIRPEASNGSAGLLGLGFNITAADANYLPLQQRFIKLYQDNITRESDLFSGIALLLKQLEDTNIPWGIITNKPAFLTTPLVTQLGLDKRAACVISGDTTAHSKPHPAPMLYACELISQTPENCIYIGDAERDIKAGKNANMTTVIARYGYISSSDNIKDWQADGIIDHPSELLQWL
;
A
#
# COMPACT_ATOMS: atom_id res chain seq x y z
N MET A 1 -19.70 -4.52 -22.77
CA MET A 1 -19.77 -3.74 -21.51
C MET A 1 -18.70 -4.30 -20.62
N THR A 2 -17.84 -3.44 -20.06
CA THR A 2 -16.83 -3.84 -19.09
C THR A 2 -17.50 -4.40 -17.84
N LYS A 3 -16.99 -5.50 -17.30
CA LYS A 3 -17.54 -6.16 -16.09
C LYS A 3 -17.37 -5.27 -14.86
N TYR A 4 -16.27 -4.49 -14.80
CA TYR A 4 -15.93 -3.67 -13.66
C TYR A 4 -16.01 -2.19 -14.01
N THR A 5 -16.47 -1.39 -13.05
CA THR A 5 -16.75 0.03 -13.22
C THR A 5 -15.80 0.94 -12.40
N ALA A 6 -14.98 0.36 -11.52
CA ALA A 6 -13.95 1.07 -10.77
C ALA A 6 -12.78 0.15 -10.40
N VAL A 7 -11.60 0.75 -10.20
CA VAL A 7 -10.38 0.07 -9.74
C VAL A 7 -9.86 0.77 -8.49
N LEU A 8 -9.66 0.01 -7.42
CA LEU A 8 -9.15 0.51 -6.15
C LEU A 8 -7.82 -0.18 -5.85
N PHE A 9 -6.86 0.57 -5.34
CA PHE A 9 -5.49 0.11 -5.12
C PHE A 9 -5.05 0.32 -3.67
N ASP A 10 -4.23 -0.60 -3.15
CA ASP A 10 -3.35 -0.24 -2.05
C ASP A 10 -2.29 0.77 -2.52
N LEU A 11 -1.62 1.42 -1.59
CA LEU A 11 -0.62 2.45 -1.88
C LEU A 11 0.80 1.87 -1.88
N ASP A 12 1.30 1.51 -0.69
CA ASP A 12 2.67 1.05 -0.48
C ASP A 12 2.83 -0.39 -1.00
N GLY A 13 3.70 -0.61 -1.96
CA GLY A 13 3.90 -1.93 -2.57
C GLY A 13 2.95 -2.26 -3.73
N THR A 14 2.01 -1.38 -4.02
CA THR A 14 1.03 -1.59 -5.11
C THR A 14 1.04 -0.45 -6.12
N LEU A 15 0.68 0.76 -5.74
CA LEU A 15 0.80 1.95 -6.61
C LEU A 15 2.19 2.55 -6.53
N VAL A 16 2.74 2.68 -5.33
CA VAL A 16 3.98 3.42 -5.05
C VAL A 16 5.01 2.49 -4.43
N ASP A 17 6.22 2.51 -4.99
CA ASP A 17 7.39 1.89 -4.39
C ASP A 17 7.97 2.82 -3.31
N THR A 18 7.51 2.66 -2.08
CA THR A 18 7.94 3.45 -0.92
C THR A 18 9.07 2.79 -0.12
N ALA A 19 9.45 1.56 -0.45
CA ALA A 19 10.50 0.83 0.25
C ALA A 19 11.87 1.53 0.26
N PRO A 20 12.29 2.29 -0.77
CA PRO A 20 13.55 3.04 -0.73
C PRO A 20 13.59 4.06 0.42
N ASP A 21 12.54 4.86 0.59
CA ASP A 21 12.50 5.91 1.62
C ASP A 21 12.22 5.36 3.02
N LEU A 22 11.41 4.31 3.13
CA LEU A 22 11.25 3.55 4.37
C LEU A 22 12.58 2.92 4.81
N GLY A 23 13.32 2.34 3.86
CA GLY A 23 14.65 1.77 4.12
C GLY A 23 15.70 2.82 4.49
N PHE A 24 15.66 3.98 3.85
CA PHE A 24 16.50 5.11 4.23
C PHE A 24 16.23 5.56 5.67
N ALA A 25 14.96 5.70 6.06
CA ALA A 25 14.58 6.09 7.42
C ALA A 25 15.04 5.05 8.46
N LEU A 26 14.84 3.74 8.18
CA LEU A 26 15.30 2.67 9.04
C LEU A 26 16.81 2.68 9.20
N ASN A 27 17.56 2.73 8.11
CA ASN A 27 19.01 2.67 8.13
C ASN A 27 19.63 3.93 8.77
N THR A 28 19.01 5.10 8.59
CA THR A 28 19.41 6.31 9.29
C THR A 28 19.22 6.18 10.81
N LEU A 29 18.08 5.62 11.23
CA LEU A 29 17.82 5.39 12.65
C LEU A 29 18.78 4.36 13.24
N LEU A 30 19.05 3.25 12.54
CA LEU A 30 20.01 2.23 12.95
C LEU A 30 21.39 2.84 13.19
N GLN A 31 21.89 3.66 12.26
CA GLN A 31 23.19 4.34 12.40
C GLN A 31 23.21 5.30 13.59
N GLN A 32 22.13 6.03 13.86
CA GLN A 32 22.02 6.91 15.03
C GLN A 32 22.08 6.13 16.35
N GLU A 33 21.61 4.88 16.35
CA GLU A 33 21.66 3.98 17.51
C GLU A 33 22.95 3.11 17.57
N GLY A 34 23.89 3.31 16.64
CA GLY A 34 25.16 2.58 16.62
C GLY A 34 25.06 1.16 15.98
N TYR A 35 23.99 0.87 15.27
CA TYR A 35 23.82 -0.39 14.54
C TYR A 35 24.28 -0.26 13.08
N SER A 36 24.63 -1.39 12.47
CA SER A 36 24.94 -1.47 11.04
C SER A 36 23.67 -1.35 10.19
N PRO A 37 23.75 -0.68 9.01
CA PRO A 37 22.63 -0.65 8.09
C PRO A 37 22.28 -2.02 7.54
N ILE A 38 21.01 -2.21 7.22
CA ILE A 38 20.45 -3.45 6.64
C ILE A 38 20.36 -3.30 5.12
N PRO A 39 20.73 -4.33 4.34
CA PRO A 39 20.56 -4.33 2.88
C PRO A 39 19.11 -4.14 2.46
N HIS A 40 18.89 -3.35 1.40
CA HIS A 40 17.55 -3.03 0.89
C HIS A 40 16.70 -4.28 0.55
N GLN A 41 17.35 -5.35 0.05
CA GLN A 41 16.68 -6.61 -0.27
C GLN A 41 16.01 -7.27 0.94
N LEU A 42 16.52 -7.04 2.17
CA LEU A 42 15.92 -7.54 3.40
C LEU A 42 14.84 -6.58 3.94
N ILE A 43 14.96 -5.29 3.65
CA ILE A 43 14.00 -4.26 4.09
C ILE A 43 12.72 -4.30 3.25
N ARG A 44 12.87 -4.46 1.93
CA ARG A 44 11.77 -4.37 0.96
C ARG A 44 10.57 -5.27 1.28
N PRO A 45 10.73 -6.57 1.60
CA PRO A 45 9.60 -7.43 1.95
C PRO A 45 8.85 -7.00 3.23
N GLU A 46 9.55 -6.30 4.13
CA GLU A 46 8.96 -5.82 5.39
C GLU A 46 8.27 -4.45 5.27
N ALA A 47 8.42 -3.77 4.13
CA ALA A 47 7.89 -2.42 3.95
C ALA A 47 6.36 -2.37 4.10
N SER A 48 5.62 -3.38 3.60
CA SER A 48 4.17 -3.49 3.80
C SER A 48 3.75 -3.64 5.26
N ASN A 49 4.65 -4.12 6.14
CA ASN A 49 4.39 -4.26 7.57
C ASN A 49 4.59 -2.93 8.34
N GLY A 50 4.93 -1.84 7.62
CA GLY A 50 5.09 -0.50 8.17
C GLY A 50 6.15 -0.40 9.26
N SER A 51 5.99 0.56 10.17
CA SER A 51 6.97 0.79 11.25
C SER A 51 7.15 -0.42 12.16
N ALA A 52 6.12 -1.24 12.38
CA ALA A 52 6.22 -2.40 13.26
C ALA A 52 7.14 -3.48 12.66
N GLY A 53 6.94 -3.84 11.39
CA GLY A 53 7.81 -4.81 10.71
C GLY A 53 9.24 -4.30 10.58
N LEU A 54 9.41 -3.04 10.19
CA LEU A 54 10.72 -2.44 9.97
C LEU A 54 11.52 -2.29 11.27
N LEU A 55 10.90 -1.88 12.38
CA LEU A 55 11.57 -1.83 13.68
C LEU A 55 11.84 -3.24 14.23
N GLY A 56 10.95 -4.20 13.98
CA GLY A 56 11.18 -5.60 14.27
C GLY A 56 12.42 -6.13 13.55
N LEU A 57 12.53 -5.86 12.24
CA LEU A 57 13.69 -6.23 11.44
C LEU A 57 14.97 -5.56 11.93
N GLY A 58 14.92 -4.25 12.21
CA GLY A 58 16.11 -3.45 12.52
C GLY A 58 16.65 -3.64 13.93
N PHE A 59 15.76 -3.73 14.91
CA PHE A 59 16.11 -3.70 16.33
C PHE A 59 15.71 -4.97 17.08
N ASN A 60 15.06 -5.91 16.41
CA ASN A 60 14.51 -7.12 17.02
C ASN A 60 13.56 -6.83 18.20
N ILE A 61 12.69 -5.83 18.05
CA ILE A 61 11.72 -5.37 19.05
C ILE A 61 10.29 -5.47 18.53
N THR A 62 9.36 -5.52 19.46
CA THR A 62 7.91 -5.52 19.22
C THR A 62 7.24 -4.33 19.91
N ALA A 63 5.97 -4.09 19.65
CA ALA A 63 5.21 -3.02 20.30
C ALA A 63 5.10 -3.17 21.84
N ALA A 64 5.46 -4.33 22.40
CA ALA A 64 5.50 -4.57 23.84
C ALA A 64 6.79 -4.07 24.52
N ASP A 65 7.82 -3.77 23.74
CA ASP A 65 9.12 -3.34 24.25
C ASP A 65 9.11 -1.86 24.64
N ALA A 66 9.73 -1.53 25.78
CA ALA A 66 9.75 -0.17 26.32
C ALA A 66 10.35 0.87 25.35
N ASN A 67 11.31 0.46 24.52
CA ASN A 67 11.98 1.32 23.54
C ASN A 67 11.21 1.46 22.21
N TYR A 68 10.12 0.72 22.02
CA TYR A 68 9.40 0.72 20.73
C TYR A 68 8.86 2.10 20.38
N LEU A 69 8.07 2.72 21.25
CA LEU A 69 7.43 4.00 20.96
C LEU A 69 8.42 5.14 20.65
N PRO A 70 9.52 5.33 21.43
CA PRO A 70 10.53 6.31 21.10
C PRO A 70 11.19 6.08 19.73
N LEU A 71 11.53 4.83 19.41
CA LEU A 71 12.13 4.49 18.12
C LEU A 71 11.13 4.66 16.97
N GLN A 72 9.86 4.28 17.17
CA GLN A 72 8.81 4.46 16.19
C GLN A 72 8.58 5.95 15.86
N GLN A 73 8.53 6.82 16.85
CA GLN A 73 8.36 8.26 16.65
C GLN A 73 9.51 8.84 15.81
N ARG A 74 10.75 8.45 16.12
CA ARG A 74 11.93 8.91 15.37
C ARG A 74 11.96 8.33 13.95
N PHE A 75 11.64 7.07 13.78
CA PHE A 75 11.51 6.43 12.47
C PHE A 75 10.48 7.15 11.60
N ILE A 76 9.27 7.39 12.14
CA ILE A 76 8.20 8.10 11.43
C ILE A 76 8.64 9.52 11.04
N LYS A 77 9.32 10.23 11.94
CA LYS A 77 9.84 11.57 11.64
C LYS A 77 10.87 11.55 10.51
N LEU A 78 11.82 10.61 10.55
CA LEU A 78 12.81 10.44 9.48
C LEU A 78 12.15 10.10 8.14
N TYR A 79 11.15 9.23 8.14
CA TYR A 79 10.40 8.89 6.94
C TYR A 79 9.61 10.09 6.41
N GLN A 80 8.89 10.80 7.28
CA GLN A 80 8.10 11.98 6.91
C GLN A 80 8.95 13.09 6.28
N ASP A 81 10.15 13.31 6.81
CA ASP A 81 11.08 14.33 6.29
C ASP A 81 11.67 13.95 4.92
N ASN A 82 11.53 12.68 4.50
CA ASN A 82 12.12 12.13 3.26
C ASN A 82 11.10 11.34 2.42
N ILE A 83 9.83 11.67 2.52
CA ILE A 83 8.69 10.82 2.09
C ILE A 83 8.62 10.55 0.58
N THR A 84 9.25 11.39 -0.24
CA THR A 84 9.33 11.24 -1.71
C THR A 84 10.76 11.47 -2.23
N ARG A 85 11.75 11.14 -1.43
CA ARG A 85 13.15 11.27 -1.83
C ARG A 85 13.48 10.34 -3.00
N GLU A 86 13.02 9.09 -2.94
CA GLU A 86 13.20 8.04 -3.95
C GLU A 86 11.90 7.26 -4.22
N SER A 87 10.82 7.53 -3.48
CA SER A 87 9.52 6.91 -3.71
C SER A 87 8.91 7.40 -5.02
N ASP A 88 8.48 6.46 -5.86
CA ASP A 88 7.83 6.74 -7.15
C ASP A 88 6.81 5.64 -7.46
N LEU A 89 6.02 5.84 -8.51
CA LEU A 89 5.09 4.84 -9.02
C LEU A 89 5.84 3.57 -9.47
N PHE A 90 5.25 2.40 -9.21
CA PHE A 90 5.79 1.17 -9.83
C PHE A 90 5.77 1.28 -11.35
N SER A 91 6.74 0.61 -11.99
CA SER A 91 6.83 0.56 -13.45
C SER A 91 5.50 0.10 -14.07
N GLY A 92 4.98 0.87 -15.02
CA GLY A 92 3.71 0.59 -15.70
C GLY A 92 2.47 1.21 -15.03
N ILE A 93 2.51 1.61 -13.75
CA ILE A 93 1.37 2.24 -13.06
C ILE A 93 0.94 3.55 -13.72
N ALA A 94 1.87 4.44 -14.05
CA ALA A 94 1.53 5.71 -14.69
C ALA A 94 0.72 5.52 -15.98
N LEU A 95 1.08 4.52 -16.80
CA LEU A 95 0.37 4.18 -18.02
C LEU A 95 -1.00 3.56 -17.73
N LEU A 96 -1.08 2.65 -16.76
CA LEU A 96 -2.34 2.04 -16.34
C LEU A 96 -3.34 3.10 -15.88
N LEU A 97 -2.93 4.00 -14.97
CA LEU A 97 -3.80 5.05 -14.46
C LEU A 97 -4.29 5.96 -15.59
N LYS A 98 -3.41 6.31 -16.54
CA LYS A 98 -3.80 7.07 -17.72
C LYS A 98 -4.85 6.33 -18.55
N GLN A 99 -4.72 5.03 -18.76
CA GLN A 99 -5.69 4.23 -19.53
C GLN A 99 -7.05 4.14 -18.82
N LEU A 100 -7.07 4.01 -17.48
CA LEU A 100 -8.31 4.08 -16.70
C LEU A 100 -9.01 5.44 -16.87
N GLU A 101 -8.24 6.52 -16.80
CA GLU A 101 -8.75 7.90 -16.99
C GLU A 101 -9.27 8.14 -18.41
N ASP A 102 -8.52 7.71 -19.43
CA ASP A 102 -8.91 7.83 -20.85
C ASP A 102 -10.21 7.04 -21.15
N THR A 103 -10.49 5.98 -20.41
CA THR A 103 -11.71 5.15 -20.54
C THR A 103 -12.80 5.52 -19.53
N ASN A 104 -12.61 6.58 -18.75
CA ASN A 104 -13.52 7.04 -17.70
C ASN A 104 -13.83 5.98 -16.63
N ILE A 105 -12.88 5.09 -16.33
CA ILE A 105 -12.95 4.18 -15.20
C ILE A 105 -12.33 4.87 -13.99
N PRO A 106 -13.11 5.26 -12.96
CA PRO A 106 -12.57 5.88 -11.76
C PRO A 106 -11.64 4.91 -11.03
N TRP A 107 -10.59 5.46 -10.45
CA TRP A 107 -9.68 4.72 -9.59
C TRP A 107 -9.46 5.44 -8.26
N GLY A 108 -9.17 4.69 -7.21
CA GLY A 108 -8.97 5.23 -5.86
C GLY A 108 -7.89 4.48 -5.09
N ILE A 109 -7.53 5.05 -3.94
CA ILE A 109 -6.49 4.55 -3.03
C ILE A 109 -7.12 4.14 -1.71
N ILE A 110 -6.81 2.93 -1.21
CA ILE A 110 -7.21 2.46 0.12
C ILE A 110 -5.98 1.85 0.81
N THR A 111 -5.43 2.54 1.81
CA THR A 111 -4.19 2.14 2.48
C THR A 111 -4.36 2.07 4.00
N ASN A 112 -3.53 1.24 4.67
CA ASN A 112 -3.40 1.26 6.13
C ASN A 112 -2.42 2.32 6.63
N LYS A 113 -1.75 3.03 5.72
CA LYS A 113 -0.90 4.18 6.05
C LYS A 113 -1.76 5.30 6.64
N PRO A 114 -1.39 5.90 7.78
CA PRO A 114 -2.19 6.97 8.39
C PRO A 114 -2.18 8.25 7.54
N ALA A 115 -3.23 9.05 7.64
CA ALA A 115 -3.48 10.22 6.80
C ALA A 115 -2.33 11.23 6.81
N PHE A 116 -1.69 11.45 7.96
CA PHE A 116 -0.58 12.41 8.08
C PHE A 116 0.68 12.01 7.26
N LEU A 117 0.80 10.73 6.85
CA LEU A 117 1.83 10.23 5.92
C LEU A 117 1.26 10.03 4.50
N THR A 118 -0.01 9.60 4.38
CA THR A 118 -0.64 9.37 3.08
C THR A 118 -0.78 10.69 2.32
N THR A 119 -1.34 11.71 2.96
CA THR A 119 -1.63 13.00 2.31
C THR A 119 -0.38 13.63 1.67
N PRO A 120 0.74 13.85 2.38
CA PRO A 120 1.92 14.43 1.74
C PRO A 120 2.51 13.55 0.63
N LEU A 121 2.48 12.22 0.76
CA LEU A 121 2.98 11.31 -0.26
C LEU A 121 2.17 11.42 -1.55
N VAL A 122 0.84 11.27 -1.47
CA VAL A 122 -0.01 11.30 -2.67
C VAL A 122 -0.05 12.70 -3.32
N THR A 123 0.06 13.77 -2.52
CA THR A 123 0.11 15.14 -3.03
C THR A 123 1.42 15.42 -3.78
N GLN A 124 2.57 15.01 -3.24
CA GLN A 124 3.85 15.22 -3.90
C GLN A 124 3.98 14.39 -5.19
N LEU A 125 3.34 13.22 -5.24
CA LEU A 125 3.26 12.40 -6.46
C LEU A 125 2.12 12.81 -7.41
N GLY A 126 1.32 13.84 -7.06
CA GLY A 126 0.21 14.33 -7.87
C GLY A 126 -0.96 13.37 -8.02
N LEU A 127 -1.07 12.37 -7.13
CA LEU A 127 -2.12 11.34 -7.17
C LEU A 127 -3.42 11.84 -6.56
N ASP A 128 -3.37 12.76 -5.60
CA ASP A 128 -4.52 13.34 -4.90
C ASP A 128 -5.52 14.05 -5.82
N LYS A 129 -5.02 14.60 -6.93
CA LYS A 129 -5.85 15.32 -7.94
C LYS A 129 -6.45 14.40 -8.99
N ARG A 130 -6.01 13.15 -9.04
CA ARG A 130 -6.38 12.17 -10.07
C ARG A 130 -7.25 11.07 -9.52
N ALA A 131 -6.98 10.63 -8.26
CA ALA A 131 -7.74 9.60 -7.59
C ALA A 131 -9.17 10.08 -7.27
N ALA A 132 -10.17 9.26 -7.55
CA ALA A 132 -11.57 9.53 -7.20
C ALA A 132 -11.80 9.51 -5.68
N CYS A 133 -10.99 8.76 -4.93
CA CYS A 133 -10.95 8.77 -3.47
C CYS A 133 -9.58 8.36 -2.94
N VAL A 134 -9.24 8.83 -1.73
CA VAL A 134 -8.07 8.40 -0.95
C VAL A 134 -8.52 8.09 0.46
N ILE A 135 -8.44 6.80 0.84
CA ILE A 135 -8.81 6.28 2.15
C ILE A 135 -7.54 5.88 2.88
N SER A 136 -7.21 6.58 3.95
CA SER A 136 -6.07 6.32 4.82
C SER A 136 -6.45 5.35 5.95
N GLY A 137 -5.46 4.83 6.67
CA GLY A 137 -5.65 3.84 7.72
C GLY A 137 -6.49 4.29 8.92
N ASP A 138 -6.63 5.60 9.08
CA ASP A 138 -7.40 6.28 10.14
C ASP A 138 -8.63 7.05 9.60
N THR A 139 -8.99 6.87 8.32
CA THR A 139 -10.19 7.49 7.73
C THR A 139 -11.48 6.85 8.25
N THR A 140 -11.48 5.54 8.48
CA THR A 140 -12.63 4.79 9.02
C THR A 140 -12.29 4.21 10.39
N ALA A 141 -13.32 3.78 11.13
CA ALA A 141 -13.15 3.19 12.47
C ALA A 141 -12.28 1.92 12.49
N HIS A 142 -12.15 1.26 11.36
CA HIS A 142 -11.37 0.03 11.19
C HIS A 142 -10.54 0.11 9.92
N SER A 143 -9.29 -0.39 9.99
CA SER A 143 -8.40 -0.52 8.83
C SER A 143 -8.49 -1.91 8.20
N LYS A 144 -7.88 -2.15 7.02
CA LYS A 144 -7.76 -3.48 6.41
C LYS A 144 -7.12 -4.47 7.40
N PRO A 145 -7.62 -5.69 7.55
CA PRO A 145 -8.53 -6.45 6.67
C PRO A 145 -10.04 -6.25 6.90
N HIS A 146 -10.47 -5.29 7.71
CA HIS A 146 -11.89 -4.99 7.87
C HIS A 146 -12.45 -4.36 6.58
N PRO A 147 -13.70 -4.67 6.16
CA PRO A 147 -14.27 -4.17 4.91
C PRO A 147 -14.65 -2.67 4.94
N ALA A 148 -14.70 -2.02 6.08
CA ALA A 148 -15.16 -0.64 6.22
C ALA A 148 -14.46 0.36 5.28
N PRO A 149 -13.10 0.35 5.09
CA PRO A 149 -12.47 1.26 4.15
C PRO A 149 -12.90 1.03 2.70
N MET A 150 -13.15 -0.24 2.32
CA MET A 150 -13.60 -0.62 0.99
C MET A 150 -15.00 -0.12 0.70
N LEU A 151 -15.93 -0.36 1.64
CA LEU A 151 -17.33 0.07 1.53
C LEU A 151 -17.44 1.59 1.49
N TYR A 152 -16.64 2.28 2.31
CA TYR A 152 -16.60 3.73 2.34
C TYR A 152 -16.04 4.31 1.03
N ALA A 153 -14.99 3.70 0.46
CA ALA A 153 -14.48 4.09 -0.86
C ALA A 153 -15.57 3.95 -1.94
N CYS A 154 -16.30 2.83 -1.96
CA CYS A 154 -17.40 2.61 -2.91
C CYS A 154 -18.51 3.66 -2.77
N GLU A 155 -18.89 4.02 -1.53
CA GLU A 155 -19.85 5.08 -1.26
C GLU A 155 -19.39 6.42 -1.88
N LEU A 156 -18.14 6.82 -1.62
CA LEU A 156 -17.59 8.08 -2.14
C LEU A 156 -17.57 8.17 -3.67
N ILE A 157 -17.26 7.05 -4.33
CA ILE A 157 -17.21 7.01 -5.81
C ILE A 157 -18.52 6.56 -6.45
N SER A 158 -19.59 6.36 -5.66
CA SER A 158 -20.92 5.94 -6.12
C SER A 158 -20.88 4.63 -6.94
N GLN A 159 -20.12 3.65 -6.45
CA GLN A 159 -20.01 2.31 -7.05
C GLN A 159 -20.46 1.22 -6.08
N THR A 160 -20.86 0.07 -6.62
CA THR A 160 -21.13 -1.12 -5.80
C THR A 160 -19.87 -1.99 -5.70
N PRO A 161 -19.60 -2.60 -4.54
CA PRO A 161 -18.37 -3.38 -4.34
C PRO A 161 -18.17 -4.50 -5.40
N GLU A 162 -19.25 -5.19 -5.80
CA GLU A 162 -19.21 -6.29 -6.77
C GLU A 162 -18.72 -5.85 -8.16
N ASN A 163 -18.83 -4.56 -8.47
CA ASN A 163 -18.38 -3.96 -9.72
C ASN A 163 -16.99 -3.33 -9.60
N CYS A 164 -16.32 -3.48 -8.46
CA CYS A 164 -14.99 -2.96 -8.20
C CYS A 164 -13.94 -4.06 -8.19
N ILE A 165 -12.75 -3.75 -8.72
CA ILE A 165 -11.54 -4.55 -8.50
C ILE A 165 -10.72 -3.86 -7.41
N TYR A 166 -10.24 -4.64 -6.45
CA TYR A 166 -9.25 -4.19 -5.47
C TYR A 166 -7.91 -4.89 -5.68
N ILE A 167 -6.83 -4.11 -5.77
CA ILE A 167 -5.47 -4.61 -5.99
C ILE A 167 -4.60 -4.28 -4.78
N GLY A 168 -3.86 -5.27 -4.28
CA GLY A 168 -2.92 -5.11 -3.18
C GLY A 168 -1.84 -6.18 -3.16
N ASP A 169 -0.79 -5.97 -2.38
CA ASP A 169 0.37 -6.86 -2.29
C ASP A 169 0.48 -7.60 -0.95
N ALA A 170 -0.55 -7.50 -0.08
CA ALA A 170 -0.55 -8.17 1.22
C ALA A 170 -1.85 -8.96 1.47
N GLU A 171 -1.78 -10.00 2.32
CA GLU A 171 -2.93 -10.84 2.67
C GLU A 171 -4.12 -10.02 3.20
N ARG A 172 -3.85 -8.96 3.98
CA ARG A 172 -4.89 -8.07 4.52
C ARG A 172 -5.68 -7.35 3.43
N ASP A 173 -5.07 -7.10 2.27
CA ASP A 173 -5.71 -6.45 1.12
C ASP A 173 -6.76 -7.37 0.51
N ILE A 174 -6.35 -8.61 0.26
CA ILE A 174 -7.22 -9.64 -0.30
C ILE A 174 -8.37 -9.94 0.66
N LYS A 175 -8.08 -10.08 1.96
CA LYS A 175 -9.13 -10.28 2.98
C LYS A 175 -10.11 -9.10 3.04
N ALA A 176 -9.63 -7.86 2.98
CA ALA A 176 -10.50 -6.68 3.02
C ALA A 176 -11.41 -6.59 1.79
N GLY A 177 -10.84 -6.80 0.59
CA GLY A 177 -11.62 -6.81 -0.66
C GLY A 177 -12.68 -7.90 -0.67
N LYS A 178 -12.31 -9.14 -0.30
CA LYS A 178 -13.26 -10.26 -0.18
C LYS A 178 -14.37 -10.01 0.84
N ASN A 179 -14.01 -9.48 2.01
CA ASN A 179 -14.99 -9.15 3.05
C ASN A 179 -15.96 -8.04 2.61
N ALA A 180 -15.59 -7.25 1.59
CA ALA A 180 -16.44 -6.24 0.97
C ALA A 180 -17.15 -6.73 -0.31
N ASN A 181 -17.02 -8.01 -0.70
CA ASN A 181 -17.52 -8.59 -1.95
C ASN A 181 -16.92 -7.97 -3.23
N MET A 182 -15.69 -7.47 -3.18
CA MET A 182 -14.95 -7.01 -4.35
C MET A 182 -14.23 -8.17 -5.04
N THR A 183 -13.95 -8.04 -6.32
CA THR A 183 -12.94 -8.86 -6.98
C THR A 183 -11.56 -8.43 -6.52
N THR A 184 -10.70 -9.39 -6.16
CA THR A 184 -9.39 -9.15 -5.56
C THR A 184 -8.26 -9.66 -6.43
N VAL A 185 -7.22 -8.83 -6.62
CA VAL A 185 -6.06 -9.16 -7.44
C VAL A 185 -4.78 -8.90 -6.65
N ILE A 186 -3.88 -9.88 -6.63
CA ILE A 186 -2.57 -9.74 -5.99
C ILE A 186 -1.60 -9.02 -6.95
N ALA A 187 -0.99 -7.95 -6.47
CA ALA A 187 0.13 -7.27 -7.10
C ALA A 187 1.44 -8.01 -6.76
N ARG A 188 1.80 -9.07 -7.52
CA ARG A 188 2.99 -9.90 -7.23
C ARG A 188 4.31 -9.15 -7.43
N TYR A 189 4.31 -8.02 -8.11
CA TYR A 189 5.45 -7.12 -8.23
C TYR A 189 5.76 -6.31 -6.97
N GLY A 190 4.87 -6.35 -5.95
CA GLY A 190 4.95 -5.60 -4.70
C GLY A 190 5.95 -6.16 -3.68
N TYR A 191 5.63 -6.03 -2.39
CA TYR A 191 6.53 -6.39 -1.27
C TYR A 191 6.27 -7.80 -0.71
N ILE A 192 5.93 -8.73 -1.59
CA ILE A 192 5.66 -10.11 -1.18
C ILE A 192 6.96 -10.78 -0.74
N SER A 193 6.96 -11.32 0.48
CA SER A 193 8.08 -12.09 1.03
C SER A 193 8.12 -13.50 0.43
N SER A 194 9.30 -14.10 0.39
CA SER A 194 9.46 -15.51 0.03
C SER A 194 8.79 -16.48 1.00
N SER A 195 8.46 -16.03 2.21
CA SER A 195 7.70 -16.78 3.20
C SER A 195 6.18 -16.72 2.98
N ASP A 196 5.69 -15.79 2.16
CA ASP A 196 4.26 -15.63 1.92
C ASP A 196 3.75 -16.70 0.95
N ASN A 197 2.79 -17.49 1.40
CA ASN A 197 2.08 -18.40 0.52
C ASN A 197 0.86 -17.68 -0.08
N ILE A 198 1.08 -16.92 -1.16
CA ILE A 198 0.03 -16.11 -1.80
C ILE A 198 -1.17 -16.93 -2.31
N LYS A 199 -1.01 -18.25 -2.49
CA LYS A 199 -2.13 -19.14 -2.86
C LYS A 199 -3.15 -19.27 -1.74
N ASP A 200 -2.72 -19.17 -0.49
CA ASP A 200 -3.60 -19.27 0.68
C ASP A 200 -4.45 -17.99 0.86
N TRP A 201 -4.08 -16.88 0.22
CA TRP A 201 -4.86 -15.63 0.27
C TRP A 201 -6.18 -15.75 -0.52
N GLN A 202 -6.27 -16.71 -1.46
CA GLN A 202 -7.48 -16.98 -2.24
C GLN A 202 -7.99 -15.79 -3.05
N ALA A 203 -7.10 -14.97 -3.59
CA ALA A 203 -7.44 -13.89 -4.50
C ALA A 203 -8.05 -14.43 -5.80
N ASP A 204 -8.85 -13.63 -6.49
CA ASP A 204 -9.47 -13.97 -7.76
C ASP A 204 -8.45 -13.95 -8.91
N GLY A 205 -7.33 -13.21 -8.75
CA GLY A 205 -6.27 -13.16 -9.73
C GLY A 205 -4.93 -12.69 -9.16
N ILE A 206 -3.90 -12.81 -9.99
CA ILE A 206 -2.53 -12.40 -9.70
C ILE A 206 -2.00 -11.70 -10.95
N ILE A 207 -1.32 -10.58 -10.77
CA ILE A 207 -0.63 -9.86 -11.84
C ILE A 207 0.84 -9.66 -11.49
N ASP A 208 1.71 -9.88 -12.46
CA ASP A 208 3.16 -9.64 -12.36
C ASP A 208 3.56 -8.25 -12.83
N HIS A 209 2.69 -7.61 -13.60
CA HIS A 209 2.89 -6.26 -14.10
C HIS A 209 1.55 -5.51 -14.14
N PRO A 210 1.53 -4.20 -13.84
CA PRO A 210 0.29 -3.41 -13.80
C PRO A 210 -0.54 -3.48 -15.09
N SER A 211 0.09 -3.58 -16.26
CA SER A 211 -0.62 -3.67 -17.55
C SER A 211 -1.50 -4.90 -17.70
N GLU A 212 -1.24 -5.96 -16.95
CA GLU A 212 -2.06 -7.18 -16.99
C GLU A 212 -3.48 -6.96 -16.43
N LEU A 213 -3.65 -5.91 -15.61
CA LEU A 213 -4.98 -5.54 -15.11
C LEU A 213 -5.96 -5.18 -16.22
N LEU A 214 -5.48 -4.67 -17.35
CA LEU A 214 -6.32 -4.31 -18.50
C LEU A 214 -7.10 -5.49 -19.08
N GLN A 215 -6.64 -6.73 -18.84
CA GLN A 215 -7.35 -7.94 -19.28
C GLN A 215 -8.61 -8.22 -18.43
N TRP A 216 -8.77 -7.54 -17.31
CA TRP A 216 -9.91 -7.66 -16.39
C TRP A 216 -11.01 -6.65 -16.70
N LEU A 217 -10.68 -5.57 -17.41
CA LEU A 217 -11.55 -4.44 -17.74
C LEU A 217 -12.17 -4.57 -19.12
#